data_435ad640f027d60879bca371c559a316
#
_entry.id   435ad640f027d60879bca371c559a316
#
_cell.length_a   1.000
_cell.length_b   1.000
_cell.length_c   1.000
_cell.angle_alpha   90.00
_cell.angle_beta   90.00
_cell.angle_gamma   90.00
#
_symmetry.space_group_name_H-M   'P 1'
#
loop_
_entity.id
_entity.type
_entity.pdbx_description
1 polymer ?
#
loop_
_entity_poly.entity_id
_entity_poly.type
_entity_poly.pdbx_seq_one_letter_code
_entity_poly.pdbx_strand_id
1 'polypeptide(L)'
;MALKKNRVILITGASRGVGKGVALGFARKGDTIIITGRSLVKGTSVSQFGLTLESSLESTAEALSKIGAHPIAYQLDQNNDEEVKRLVEMISSEYGRLDIIVHSSCQIHDDLVKPLPFWKKSINMWSLVDVGLRSNYILSYYAAPLMVKQKEGLIIHISSHGARCYMHGPAYGAQKAGMDKMSFDMACDFEPYNVASIALWSGIVLDEKTELVSKNQDDTYVEFLKGGASQQYAGLVIDSLSQDSDYMRYSGKVLIMQELGESYGIKDIEGKNPRSDRSTLGGPVDFESTKVY
;
A
#
# COMPACT_ATOMS: atom_id res chain seq x y z
N MET A 1 21.86 9.52 12.89
CA MET A 1 21.54 8.16 13.32
C MET A 1 22.03 7.16 12.29
N ALA A 2 22.54 5.98 12.70
CA ALA A 2 22.85 4.92 11.76
C ALA A 2 21.53 4.39 11.14
N LEU A 3 21.51 4.19 9.82
CA LEU A 3 20.34 3.64 9.13
C LEU A 3 20.04 2.24 9.68
N LYS A 4 18.77 1.93 9.94
CA LYS A 4 18.32 0.57 10.27
C LYS A 4 18.71 -0.36 9.11
N LYS A 5 19.35 -1.48 9.42
CA LYS A 5 19.82 -2.46 8.43
C LYS A 5 19.17 -3.82 8.70
N ASN A 6 19.13 -4.65 7.66
CA ASN A 6 18.62 -6.02 7.74
C ASN A 6 17.17 -6.09 8.29
N ARG A 7 16.32 -5.20 7.79
CA ARG A 7 14.90 -5.18 8.15
C ARG A 7 14.19 -6.36 7.51
N VAL A 8 13.15 -6.85 8.17
CA VAL A 8 12.18 -7.80 7.62
C VAL A 8 10.90 -7.02 7.27
N ILE A 9 10.58 -6.96 6.00
CA ILE A 9 9.54 -6.10 5.43
C ILE A 9 8.57 -6.95 4.64
N LEU A 10 7.27 -6.77 4.89
CA LEU A 10 6.20 -7.45 4.16
C LEU A 10 5.41 -6.44 3.34
N ILE A 11 5.32 -6.66 2.03
CA ILE A 11 4.58 -5.80 1.11
C ILE A 11 3.55 -6.64 0.37
N THR A 12 2.26 -6.34 0.59
CA THR A 12 1.18 -7.05 -0.08
C THR A 12 0.85 -6.43 -1.43
N GLY A 13 0.41 -7.25 -2.40
CA GLY A 13 0.05 -6.77 -3.74
C GLY A 13 1.24 -6.26 -4.57
N ALA A 14 2.44 -6.81 -4.36
CA ALA A 14 3.68 -6.31 -4.92
C ALA A 14 4.08 -6.92 -6.28
N SER A 15 3.19 -7.63 -6.96
CA SER A 15 3.45 -8.12 -8.32
C SER A 15 3.48 -6.99 -9.37
N ARG A 16 2.83 -5.84 -9.08
CA ARG A 16 2.71 -4.70 -10.01
C ARG A 16 2.27 -3.42 -9.29
N GLY A 17 2.12 -2.33 -10.06
CA GLY A 17 1.54 -1.07 -9.62
C GLY A 17 2.21 -0.51 -8.36
N VAL A 18 1.42 0.10 -7.47
CA VAL A 18 1.93 0.76 -6.25
C VAL A 18 2.74 -0.20 -5.38
N GLY A 19 2.28 -1.45 -5.16
CA GLY A 19 2.99 -2.41 -4.30
C GLY A 19 4.39 -2.77 -4.82
N LYS A 20 4.53 -2.98 -6.14
CA LYS A 20 5.83 -3.18 -6.79
C LYS A 20 6.70 -1.94 -6.65
N GLY A 21 6.13 -0.76 -6.92
CA GLY A 21 6.86 0.51 -6.79
C GLY A 21 7.33 0.76 -5.36
N VAL A 22 6.48 0.49 -4.36
CA VAL A 22 6.86 0.53 -2.94
C VAL A 22 8.06 -0.39 -2.68
N ALA A 23 7.99 -1.65 -3.13
CA ALA A 23 9.08 -2.60 -2.93
C ALA A 23 10.40 -2.08 -3.51
N LEU A 24 10.39 -1.55 -4.74
CA LEU A 24 11.57 -1.05 -5.42
C LEU A 24 12.12 0.25 -4.81
N GLY A 25 11.25 1.19 -4.45
CA GLY A 25 11.66 2.48 -3.87
C GLY A 25 12.12 2.37 -2.41
N PHE A 26 11.69 1.32 -1.72
CA PHE A 26 11.97 1.09 -0.31
C PHE A 26 13.18 0.19 -0.06
N ALA A 27 13.53 -0.67 -1.04
CA ALA A 27 14.54 -1.71 -0.88
C ALA A 27 15.94 -1.14 -0.64
N ARG A 28 16.64 -1.73 0.32
CA ARG A 28 18.05 -1.47 0.62
C ARG A 28 18.85 -2.75 0.64
N LYS A 29 20.15 -2.64 0.40
CA LYS A 29 21.07 -3.77 0.54
C LYS A 29 21.00 -4.37 1.95
N GLY A 30 20.73 -5.67 2.02
CA GLY A 30 20.63 -6.44 3.26
C GLY A 30 19.22 -6.52 3.85
N ASP A 31 18.22 -5.79 3.32
CA ASP A 31 16.83 -5.99 3.76
C ASP A 31 16.26 -7.30 3.22
N THR A 32 15.48 -7.99 4.04
CA THR A 32 14.61 -9.08 3.62
C THR A 32 13.25 -8.51 3.24
N ILE A 33 12.86 -8.65 1.97
CA ILE A 33 11.62 -8.08 1.44
C ILE A 33 10.71 -9.21 0.98
N ILE A 34 9.70 -9.50 1.78
CA ILE A 34 8.67 -10.48 1.48
C ILE A 34 7.59 -9.78 0.67
N ILE A 35 7.42 -10.21 -0.57
CA ILE A 35 6.43 -9.65 -1.50
C ILE A 35 5.35 -10.67 -1.77
N THR A 36 4.08 -10.25 -1.67
CA THR A 36 2.96 -11.16 -1.89
C THR A 36 2.04 -10.71 -3.02
N GLY A 37 1.35 -11.67 -3.60
CA GLY A 37 0.37 -11.47 -4.66
C GLY A 37 -0.06 -12.78 -5.29
N ARG A 38 -1.07 -12.74 -6.14
CA ARG A 38 -1.60 -13.93 -6.82
C ARG A 38 -0.77 -14.37 -8.03
N SER A 39 -0.13 -13.42 -8.71
CA SER A 39 0.62 -13.65 -9.96
C SER A 39 2.09 -13.89 -9.63
N LEU A 40 2.48 -15.17 -9.49
CA LEU A 40 3.86 -15.55 -9.21
C LEU A 40 4.73 -15.39 -10.46
N VAL A 41 4.32 -15.99 -11.56
CA VAL A 41 5.08 -16.09 -12.83
C VAL A 41 4.56 -15.07 -13.85
N LYS A 42 5.41 -14.62 -14.76
CA LYS A 42 5.04 -13.74 -15.89
C LYS A 42 3.94 -14.37 -16.75
N GLY A 43 3.06 -13.55 -17.28
CA GLY A 43 1.98 -13.97 -18.18
C GLY A 43 0.80 -14.69 -17.51
N THR A 44 0.84 -14.91 -16.19
CA THR A 44 -0.26 -15.57 -15.47
C THR A 44 -1.34 -14.60 -15.00
N SER A 45 -1.12 -13.31 -15.14
CA SER A 45 -2.08 -12.30 -14.70
C SER A 45 -2.90 -11.77 -15.87
N VAL A 46 -4.18 -12.04 -15.85
CA VAL A 46 -5.13 -11.34 -16.73
C VAL A 46 -5.36 -9.95 -16.15
N SER A 47 -5.11 -8.90 -16.95
CA SER A 47 -5.45 -7.53 -16.56
C SER A 47 -6.97 -7.35 -16.65
N GLN A 48 -7.45 -6.30 -16.01
CA GLN A 48 -8.85 -5.89 -16.00
C GLN A 48 -9.33 -5.46 -17.36
N PHE A 49 -8.77 -5.42 -18.38
CA PHE A 49 -9.24 -5.05 -19.72
C PHE A 49 -8.91 -6.18 -20.72
N GLY A 50 -8.81 -7.42 -20.25
CA GLY A 50 -8.47 -8.58 -21.08
C GLY A 50 -7.02 -8.62 -21.54
N LEU A 51 -6.17 -7.72 -21.03
CA LEU A 51 -4.74 -7.69 -21.38
C LEU A 51 -3.92 -8.52 -20.41
N THR A 52 -3.00 -9.33 -20.92
CA THR A 52 -2.01 -10.02 -20.12
C THR A 52 -0.91 -9.05 -19.72
N LEU A 53 -0.62 -8.94 -18.42
CA LEU A 53 0.48 -8.12 -17.92
C LEU A 53 1.71 -9.00 -17.68
N GLU A 54 2.87 -8.52 -18.12
CA GLU A 54 4.16 -9.18 -17.92
C GLU A 54 4.69 -9.10 -16.48
N SER A 55 4.05 -8.27 -15.64
CA SER A 55 4.45 -8.06 -14.24
C SER A 55 4.05 -9.25 -13.35
N SER A 56 4.96 -9.69 -12.48
CA SER A 56 4.80 -10.82 -11.57
C SER A 56 5.62 -10.61 -10.28
N LEU A 57 5.42 -11.46 -9.28
CA LEU A 57 6.27 -11.47 -8.09
C LEU A 57 7.72 -11.81 -8.44
N GLU A 58 7.94 -12.77 -9.34
CA GLU A 58 9.29 -13.15 -9.80
C GLU A 58 10.01 -11.94 -10.44
N SER A 59 9.33 -11.20 -11.32
CA SER A 59 9.93 -10.02 -11.95
C SER A 59 10.26 -8.92 -10.95
N THR A 60 9.45 -8.77 -9.90
CA THR A 60 9.73 -7.84 -8.81
C THR A 60 10.89 -8.32 -7.95
N ALA A 61 10.95 -9.62 -7.63
CA ALA A 61 12.05 -10.22 -6.88
C ALA A 61 13.40 -10.11 -7.61
N GLU A 62 13.43 -10.35 -8.93
CA GLU A 62 14.62 -10.14 -9.75
C GLU A 62 15.14 -8.69 -9.67
N ALA A 63 14.21 -7.72 -9.73
CA ALA A 63 14.57 -6.31 -9.63
C ALA A 63 15.10 -5.95 -8.23
N LEU A 64 14.51 -6.48 -7.16
CA LEU A 64 14.97 -6.31 -5.78
C LEU A 64 16.36 -6.92 -5.54
N SER A 65 16.62 -8.09 -6.12
CA SER A 65 17.94 -8.75 -6.04
C SER A 65 19.04 -7.89 -6.65
N LYS A 66 18.75 -7.17 -7.74
CA LYS A 66 19.71 -6.25 -8.39
C LYS A 66 20.07 -5.05 -7.48
N ILE A 67 19.21 -4.65 -6.57
CA ILE A 67 19.48 -3.62 -5.56
C ILE A 67 20.32 -4.18 -4.40
N GLY A 68 20.39 -5.52 -4.28
CA GLY A 68 21.10 -6.22 -3.21
C GLY A 68 20.24 -6.50 -1.97
N ALA A 69 18.93 -6.39 -2.09
CA ALA A 69 17.97 -6.88 -1.11
C ALA A 69 17.83 -8.42 -1.21
N HIS A 70 17.24 -9.03 -0.19
CA HIS A 70 16.90 -10.45 -0.16
C HIS A 70 15.38 -10.61 -0.36
N PRO A 71 14.90 -10.71 -1.63
CA PRO A 71 13.48 -10.82 -1.90
C PRO A 71 12.97 -12.23 -1.67
N ILE A 72 11.75 -12.33 -1.12
CA ILE A 72 10.98 -13.57 -1.01
C ILE A 72 9.65 -13.37 -1.71
N ALA A 73 9.48 -14.02 -2.85
CA ALA A 73 8.24 -14.03 -3.60
C ALA A 73 7.31 -15.11 -3.02
N TYR A 74 6.28 -14.70 -2.30
CA TYR A 74 5.32 -15.60 -1.68
C TYR A 74 3.95 -15.46 -2.39
N GLN A 75 3.55 -16.51 -3.12
CA GLN A 75 2.23 -16.50 -3.77
C GLN A 75 1.14 -16.58 -2.71
N LEU A 76 0.22 -15.63 -2.72
CA LEU A 76 -0.84 -15.50 -1.72
C LEU A 76 -2.11 -14.92 -2.33
N ASP A 77 -3.24 -15.55 -2.06
CA ASP A 77 -4.54 -14.88 -2.17
C ASP A 77 -4.91 -14.28 -0.81
N GLN A 78 -5.01 -12.96 -0.77
CA GLN A 78 -5.35 -12.20 0.45
C GLN A 78 -6.76 -12.52 1.00
N ASN A 79 -7.63 -13.19 0.23
CA ASN A 79 -8.91 -13.67 0.71
C ASN A 79 -8.82 -15.01 1.45
N ASN A 80 -7.67 -15.69 1.41
CA ASN A 80 -7.46 -16.95 2.10
C ASN A 80 -6.79 -16.72 3.46
N ASP A 81 -7.61 -16.65 4.51
CA ASP A 81 -7.14 -16.35 5.87
C ASP A 81 -6.11 -17.36 6.39
N GLU A 82 -6.25 -18.65 6.02
CA GLU A 82 -5.30 -19.68 6.42
C GLU A 82 -3.94 -19.54 5.71
N GLU A 83 -3.93 -19.08 4.46
CA GLU A 83 -2.67 -18.76 3.78
C GLU A 83 -1.99 -17.53 4.40
N VAL A 84 -2.78 -16.51 4.75
CA VAL A 84 -2.28 -15.32 5.46
C VAL A 84 -1.66 -15.71 6.81
N LYS A 85 -2.33 -16.58 7.56
CA LYS A 85 -1.80 -17.10 8.83
C LYS A 85 -0.48 -17.85 8.64
N ARG A 86 -0.42 -18.78 7.67
CA ARG A 86 0.81 -19.53 7.36
C ARG A 86 1.97 -18.63 6.95
N LEU A 87 1.70 -17.56 6.20
CA LEU A 87 2.72 -16.56 5.87
C LEU A 87 3.32 -15.93 7.13
N VAL A 88 2.48 -15.49 8.06
CA VAL A 88 2.96 -14.86 9.30
C VAL A 88 3.68 -15.86 10.20
N GLU A 89 3.22 -17.11 10.29
CA GLU A 89 3.89 -18.19 11.00
C GLU A 89 5.28 -18.46 10.40
N MET A 90 5.41 -18.50 9.09
CA MET A 90 6.70 -18.62 8.40
C MET A 90 7.61 -17.44 8.74
N ILE A 91 7.13 -16.18 8.66
CA ILE A 91 7.92 -15.00 9.03
C ILE A 91 8.39 -15.08 10.48
N SER A 92 7.52 -15.49 11.38
CA SER A 92 7.84 -15.62 12.80
C SER A 92 8.90 -16.70 13.06
N SER A 93 8.80 -17.85 12.37
CA SER A 93 9.72 -18.99 12.57
C SER A 93 11.10 -18.76 11.92
N GLU A 94 11.15 -18.15 10.74
CA GLU A 94 12.39 -17.99 9.99
C GLU A 94 13.17 -16.74 10.40
N TYR A 95 12.46 -15.65 10.73
CA TYR A 95 13.09 -14.35 11.01
C TYR A 95 12.94 -13.90 12.46
N GLY A 96 11.93 -14.39 13.18
CA GLY A 96 11.65 -13.99 14.57
C GLY A 96 11.27 -12.52 14.74
N ARG A 97 11.11 -11.78 13.63
CA ARG A 97 10.77 -10.35 13.59
C ARG A 97 10.02 -9.96 12.32
N LEU A 98 9.26 -8.88 12.42
CA LEU A 98 8.65 -8.19 11.28
C LEU A 98 8.67 -6.69 11.58
N ASP A 99 9.46 -5.93 10.83
CA ASP A 99 9.67 -4.53 11.12
C ASP A 99 8.62 -3.64 10.49
N ILE A 100 8.22 -3.98 9.26
CA ILE A 100 7.32 -3.13 8.48
C ILE A 100 6.35 -3.99 7.68
N ILE A 101 5.08 -3.58 7.71
CA ILE A 101 4.04 -4.09 6.81
C ILE A 101 3.55 -2.93 5.94
N VAL A 102 3.49 -3.15 4.63
CA VAL A 102 2.83 -2.24 3.70
C VAL A 102 1.65 -2.96 3.06
N HIS A 103 0.45 -2.58 3.46
CA HIS A 103 -0.80 -3.06 2.88
C HIS A 103 -1.08 -2.32 1.57
N SER A 104 -0.78 -2.97 0.44
CA SER A 104 -1.02 -2.41 -0.91
C SER A 104 -1.87 -3.32 -1.79
N SER A 105 -2.37 -4.44 -1.26
CA SER A 105 -3.28 -5.32 -2.01
C SER A 105 -4.61 -4.64 -2.27
N CYS A 106 -5.05 -4.69 -3.52
CA CYS A 106 -6.36 -4.23 -3.94
C CYS A 106 -6.83 -5.07 -5.12
N GLN A 107 -8.07 -5.52 -5.07
CA GLN A 107 -8.71 -6.11 -6.23
C GLN A 107 -9.44 -5.00 -6.99
N ILE A 108 -8.96 -4.70 -8.19
CA ILE A 108 -9.61 -3.72 -9.04
C ILE A 108 -10.57 -4.47 -9.97
N HIS A 109 -11.79 -4.03 -10.10
CA HIS A 109 -12.82 -4.57 -10.98
C HIS A 109 -12.95 -3.72 -12.25
N ASP A 110 -13.32 -4.32 -13.39
CA ASP A 110 -13.46 -3.62 -14.68
C ASP A 110 -14.49 -2.47 -14.64
N ASP A 111 -15.46 -2.55 -13.73
CA ASP A 111 -16.47 -1.48 -13.57
C ASP A 111 -15.96 -0.31 -12.71
N LEU A 112 -14.76 -0.39 -12.13
CA LEU A 112 -14.27 0.63 -11.21
C LEU A 112 -14.32 2.03 -11.82
N VAL A 113 -13.77 2.17 -13.01
CA VAL A 113 -13.64 3.46 -13.71
C VAL A 113 -14.80 3.78 -14.64
N LYS A 114 -15.80 2.88 -14.78
CA LYS A 114 -16.97 3.16 -15.63
C LYS A 114 -17.82 4.26 -14.99
N PRO A 115 -18.27 5.26 -15.76
CA PRO A 115 -19.11 6.36 -15.27
C PRO A 115 -20.58 5.90 -15.11
N LEU A 116 -20.79 4.84 -14.33
CA LEU A 116 -22.08 4.26 -14.04
C LEU A 116 -22.44 4.43 -12.57
N PRO A 117 -23.70 4.65 -12.22
CA PRO A 117 -24.13 4.60 -10.82
C PRO A 117 -23.93 3.19 -10.25
N PHE A 118 -23.68 3.08 -8.93
CA PHE A 118 -23.27 1.83 -8.30
C PHE A 118 -24.25 0.65 -8.53
N TRP A 119 -25.56 0.92 -8.60
CA TRP A 119 -26.59 -0.12 -8.84
C TRP A 119 -26.63 -0.65 -10.27
N LYS A 120 -25.83 -0.09 -11.20
CA LYS A 120 -25.59 -0.58 -12.55
C LYS A 120 -24.20 -1.20 -12.73
N LYS A 121 -23.35 -1.12 -11.73
CA LYS A 121 -22.06 -1.82 -11.67
C LYS A 121 -22.24 -3.23 -11.16
N SER A 122 -21.27 -4.10 -11.40
CA SER A 122 -21.27 -5.47 -10.87
C SER A 122 -21.35 -5.45 -9.34
N ILE A 123 -22.12 -6.37 -8.76
CA ILE A 123 -22.14 -6.62 -7.31
C ILE A 123 -20.75 -7.02 -6.80
N ASN A 124 -19.92 -7.63 -7.64
CA ASN A 124 -18.56 -8.03 -7.33
C ASN A 124 -17.61 -6.84 -7.07
N MET A 125 -18.06 -5.60 -7.26
CA MET A 125 -17.35 -4.41 -6.78
C MET A 125 -17.04 -4.47 -5.28
N TRP A 126 -17.81 -5.25 -4.51
CA TRP A 126 -17.55 -5.44 -3.08
C TRP A 126 -16.22 -6.14 -2.79
N SER A 127 -15.66 -6.88 -3.74
CA SER A 127 -14.31 -7.46 -3.61
C SER A 127 -13.20 -6.45 -3.32
N LEU A 128 -13.43 -5.16 -3.59
CA LEU A 128 -12.54 -4.07 -3.16
C LEU A 128 -12.43 -4.04 -1.62
N VAL A 129 -13.56 -4.21 -0.93
CA VAL A 129 -13.60 -4.23 0.54
C VAL A 129 -12.96 -5.52 1.07
N ASP A 130 -13.27 -6.66 0.48
CA ASP A 130 -12.75 -7.96 0.93
C ASP A 130 -11.22 -8.02 0.80
N VAL A 131 -10.67 -7.65 -0.37
CA VAL A 131 -9.23 -7.73 -0.63
C VAL A 131 -8.47 -6.52 -0.07
N GLY A 132 -9.08 -5.33 -0.05
CA GLY A 132 -8.36 -4.11 0.30
C GLY A 132 -8.60 -3.59 1.72
N LEU A 133 -9.60 -4.09 2.43
CA LEU A 133 -9.87 -3.69 3.81
C LEU A 133 -9.86 -4.90 4.76
N ARG A 134 -10.75 -5.89 4.53
CA ARG A 134 -10.84 -7.07 5.39
C ARG A 134 -9.51 -7.81 5.47
N SER A 135 -8.86 -8.04 4.33
CA SER A 135 -7.59 -8.77 4.32
C SER A 135 -6.46 -8.06 5.07
N ASN A 136 -6.46 -6.71 5.06
CA ASN A 136 -5.49 -5.92 5.82
C ASN A 136 -5.69 -6.11 7.34
N TYR A 137 -6.95 -6.18 7.79
CA TYR A 137 -7.26 -6.51 9.18
C TYR A 137 -6.74 -7.90 9.55
N ILE A 138 -7.04 -8.92 8.74
CA ILE A 138 -6.64 -10.32 9.00
C ILE A 138 -5.12 -10.45 9.08
N LEU A 139 -4.39 -9.86 8.13
CA LEU A 139 -2.93 -9.89 8.16
C LEU A 139 -2.37 -9.18 9.39
N SER A 140 -2.88 -7.99 9.70
CA SER A 140 -2.46 -7.23 10.89
C SER A 140 -2.76 -8.00 12.18
N TYR A 141 -3.92 -8.66 12.26
CA TYR A 141 -4.31 -9.49 13.42
C TYR A 141 -3.29 -10.60 13.70
N TYR A 142 -2.86 -11.34 12.68
CA TYR A 142 -1.85 -12.40 12.86
C TYR A 142 -0.45 -11.84 13.10
N ALA A 143 -0.09 -10.72 12.52
CA ALA A 143 1.24 -10.10 12.65
C ALA A 143 1.42 -9.30 13.95
N ALA A 144 0.34 -8.76 14.52
CA ALA A 144 0.37 -7.92 15.71
C ALA A 144 1.13 -8.54 16.89
N PRO A 145 0.93 -9.82 17.27
CA PRO A 145 1.65 -10.43 18.40
C PRO A 145 3.18 -10.38 18.24
N LEU A 146 3.68 -10.53 17.01
CA LEU A 146 5.11 -10.48 16.71
C LEU A 146 5.66 -9.06 16.92
N MET A 147 4.99 -8.04 16.36
CA MET A 147 5.39 -6.64 16.51
C MET A 147 5.27 -6.14 17.96
N VAL A 148 4.19 -6.53 18.66
CA VAL A 148 3.96 -6.20 20.08
C VAL A 148 5.06 -6.78 20.96
N LYS A 149 5.46 -8.04 20.75
CA LYS A 149 6.58 -8.69 21.45
C LYS A 149 7.90 -7.98 21.18
N GLN A 150 8.10 -7.50 19.97
CA GLN A 150 9.27 -6.75 19.51
C GLN A 150 9.37 -5.35 20.14
N LYS A 151 8.22 -4.77 20.52
CA LYS A 151 8.06 -3.36 20.94
C LYS A 151 8.55 -2.38 19.88
N GLU A 152 8.41 -2.72 18.66
CA GLU A 152 8.78 -1.93 17.48
C GLU A 152 8.04 -2.48 16.26
N GLY A 153 7.50 -1.59 15.43
CA GLY A 153 6.86 -1.94 14.17
C GLY A 153 6.21 -0.75 13.47
N LEU A 154 6.07 -0.87 12.16
CA LEU A 154 5.42 0.14 11.33
C LEU A 154 4.46 -0.53 10.36
N ILE A 155 3.18 -0.20 10.46
CA ILE A 155 2.12 -0.68 9.55
C ILE A 155 1.66 0.51 8.70
N ILE A 156 1.76 0.36 7.38
CA ILE A 156 1.31 1.36 6.41
C ILE A 156 0.14 0.79 5.62
N HIS A 157 -0.96 1.52 5.60
CA HIS A 157 -2.13 1.23 4.78
C HIS A 157 -2.17 2.17 3.57
N ILE A 158 -2.02 1.66 2.35
CA ILE A 158 -2.10 2.49 1.13
C ILE A 158 -3.56 2.82 0.84
N SER A 159 -3.94 4.01 1.22
CA SER A 159 -5.28 4.57 1.05
C SER A 159 -5.31 5.64 -0.06
N SER A 160 -6.39 6.42 -0.15
CA SER A 160 -6.54 7.46 -1.18
C SER A 160 -7.57 8.51 -0.82
N HIS A 161 -7.62 9.58 -1.62
CA HIS A 161 -8.65 10.63 -1.57
C HIS A 161 -10.09 10.09 -1.71
N GLY A 162 -10.27 8.84 -2.19
CA GLY A 162 -11.57 8.17 -2.20
C GLY A 162 -12.20 7.98 -0.83
N ALA A 163 -11.43 8.10 0.25
CA ALA A 163 -11.94 8.16 1.62
C ALA A 163 -12.67 9.49 1.93
N ARG A 164 -12.44 10.54 1.14
CA ARG A 164 -12.95 11.88 1.39
C ARG A 164 -13.90 12.39 0.30
N CYS A 165 -13.60 12.14 -0.96
CA CYS A 165 -14.40 12.58 -2.10
C CYS A 165 -15.10 11.40 -2.78
N TYR A 166 -16.10 11.69 -3.62
CA TYR A 166 -16.68 10.66 -4.48
C TYR A 166 -15.65 10.23 -5.54
N MET A 167 -15.11 9.03 -5.38
CA MET A 167 -14.16 8.44 -6.30
C MET A 167 -14.55 6.98 -6.54
N HIS A 168 -14.79 6.60 -7.80
CA HIS A 168 -15.09 5.23 -8.24
C HIS A 168 -16.34 4.57 -7.67
N GLY A 169 -17.07 5.21 -6.75
CA GLY A 169 -18.32 4.73 -6.17
C GLY A 169 -18.20 4.21 -4.74
N PRO A 170 -19.35 3.78 -4.13
CA PRO A 170 -19.44 3.54 -2.70
C PRO A 170 -18.55 2.40 -2.17
N ALA A 171 -18.34 1.32 -2.93
CA ALA A 171 -17.48 0.22 -2.49
C ALA A 171 -16.01 0.67 -2.33
N TYR A 172 -15.52 1.50 -3.27
CA TYR A 172 -14.19 2.07 -3.17
C TYR A 172 -14.07 3.07 -2.01
N GLY A 173 -15.07 3.97 -1.88
CA GLY A 173 -15.13 4.91 -0.77
C GLY A 173 -15.16 4.21 0.59
N ALA A 174 -15.99 3.17 0.74
CA ALA A 174 -16.06 2.37 1.97
C ALA A 174 -14.71 1.68 2.28
N GLN A 175 -14.05 1.10 1.27
CA GLN A 175 -12.72 0.52 1.45
C GLN A 175 -11.72 1.55 1.98
N LYS A 176 -11.63 2.72 1.34
CA LYS A 176 -10.61 3.72 1.68
C LYS A 176 -10.89 4.41 3.02
N ALA A 177 -12.13 4.82 3.27
CA ALA A 177 -12.53 5.37 4.56
C ALA A 177 -12.37 4.36 5.71
N GLY A 178 -12.73 3.09 5.45
CA GLY A 178 -12.51 2.00 6.40
C GLY A 178 -11.04 1.76 6.71
N MET A 179 -10.14 1.85 5.72
CA MET A 179 -8.69 1.74 5.93
C MET A 179 -8.16 2.88 6.82
N ASP A 180 -8.59 4.11 6.58
CA ASP A 180 -8.18 5.27 7.37
C ASP A 180 -8.60 5.11 8.83
N LYS A 181 -9.87 4.74 9.06
CA LYS A 181 -10.41 4.52 10.42
C LYS A 181 -9.74 3.32 11.10
N MET A 182 -9.59 2.21 10.40
CA MET A 182 -8.94 0.99 10.93
C MET A 182 -7.48 1.27 11.32
N SER A 183 -6.75 2.05 10.51
CA SER A 183 -5.38 2.45 10.82
C SER A 183 -5.30 3.25 12.12
N PHE A 184 -6.24 4.18 12.34
CA PHE A 184 -6.34 4.95 13.58
C PHE A 184 -6.66 4.06 14.78
N ASP A 185 -7.64 3.16 14.68
CA ASP A 185 -8.03 2.28 15.77
C ASP A 185 -6.89 1.31 16.14
N MET A 186 -6.20 0.75 15.16
CA MET A 186 -5.00 -0.06 15.39
C MET A 186 -3.90 0.74 16.10
N ALA A 187 -3.70 2.00 15.74
CA ALA A 187 -2.72 2.86 16.42
C ALA A 187 -3.07 3.07 17.89
N CYS A 188 -4.36 3.20 18.23
CA CYS A 188 -4.82 3.29 19.62
C CYS A 188 -4.50 2.03 20.44
N ASP A 189 -4.63 0.84 19.83
CA ASP A 189 -4.31 -0.43 20.48
C ASP A 189 -2.79 -0.66 20.59
N PHE A 190 -2.02 -0.18 19.61
CA PHE A 190 -0.58 -0.33 19.55
C PHE A 190 0.22 0.69 20.38
N GLU A 191 -0.43 1.75 20.84
CA GLU A 191 0.22 2.85 21.58
C GLU A 191 1.15 2.37 22.70
N PRO A 192 0.76 1.39 23.59
CA PRO A 192 1.62 0.93 24.67
C PRO A 192 2.83 0.10 24.20
N TYR A 193 2.85 -0.30 22.93
CA TYR A 193 3.82 -1.27 22.39
C TYR A 193 4.81 -0.65 21.40
N ASN A 194 4.77 0.67 21.20
CA ASN A 194 5.65 1.37 20.28
C ASN A 194 5.57 0.82 18.82
N VAL A 195 4.38 0.44 18.39
CA VAL A 195 4.07 0.04 17.02
C VAL A 195 3.20 1.13 16.39
N ALA A 196 3.61 1.65 15.23
CA ALA A 196 2.84 2.66 14.52
C ALA A 196 1.92 2.03 13.47
N SER A 197 0.71 2.57 13.33
CA SER A 197 -0.20 2.29 12.22
C SER A 197 -0.58 3.61 11.55
N ILE A 198 -0.35 3.70 10.23
CA ILE A 198 -0.48 4.95 9.47
C ILE A 198 -1.23 4.67 8.17
N ALA A 199 -2.23 5.48 7.85
CA ALA A 199 -2.83 5.47 6.52
C ALA A 199 -2.11 6.49 5.63
N LEU A 200 -1.69 6.07 4.42
CA LEU A 200 -0.96 6.90 3.47
C LEU A 200 -1.74 6.99 2.16
N TRP A 201 -2.22 8.18 1.81
CA TRP A 201 -2.89 8.42 0.55
C TRP A 201 -1.87 8.60 -0.57
N SER A 202 -1.85 7.63 -1.48
CA SER A 202 -0.86 7.60 -2.57
C SER A 202 -1.03 8.72 -3.62
N GLY A 203 -2.21 9.33 -3.70
CA GLY A 203 -2.53 10.22 -4.80
C GLY A 203 -2.55 9.49 -6.14
N ILE A 204 -2.28 10.22 -7.22
CA ILE A 204 -2.17 9.67 -8.57
C ILE A 204 -0.82 8.99 -8.71
N VAL A 205 -0.82 7.72 -9.08
CA VAL A 205 0.39 6.94 -9.35
C VAL A 205 0.40 6.52 -10.81
N LEU A 206 1.49 6.85 -11.48
CA LEU A 206 1.74 6.47 -12.88
C LEU A 206 2.26 5.03 -12.93
N ASP A 207 1.41 4.12 -13.33
CA ASP A 207 1.71 2.70 -13.46
C ASP A 207 1.26 2.13 -14.83
N GLU A 208 1.52 0.88 -15.06
CA GLU A 208 1.16 0.20 -16.31
C GLU A 208 -0.36 0.28 -16.61
N LYS A 209 -1.19 0.42 -15.56
CA LYS A 209 -2.65 0.53 -15.70
C LYS A 209 -3.07 1.93 -16.07
N THR A 210 -2.49 2.95 -15.43
CA THR A 210 -2.78 4.36 -15.77
C THR A 210 -2.38 4.66 -17.21
N GLU A 211 -1.27 4.09 -17.70
CA GLU A 211 -0.88 4.17 -19.11
C GLU A 211 -1.89 3.51 -20.05
N LEU A 212 -2.41 2.34 -19.69
CA LEU A 212 -3.42 1.65 -20.51
C LEU A 212 -4.75 2.39 -20.53
N VAL A 213 -5.17 2.91 -19.38
CA VAL A 213 -6.43 3.68 -19.27
C VAL A 213 -6.30 4.99 -20.05
N SER A 214 -5.16 5.67 -19.97
CA SER A 214 -4.95 6.95 -20.67
C SER A 214 -5.06 6.85 -22.20
N LYS A 215 -4.71 5.70 -22.79
CA LYS A 215 -4.83 5.47 -24.23
C LYS A 215 -6.28 5.46 -24.74
N ASN A 216 -7.25 5.27 -23.85
CA ASN A 216 -8.67 5.15 -24.15
C ASN A 216 -9.52 6.25 -23.48
N GLN A 217 -8.90 7.28 -22.93
CA GLN A 217 -9.56 8.38 -22.24
C GLN A 217 -9.35 9.71 -22.99
N ASP A 218 -10.14 10.72 -22.60
CA ASP A 218 -10.03 12.07 -23.14
C ASP A 218 -8.80 12.85 -22.62
N ASP A 219 -8.53 13.99 -23.22
CA ASP A 219 -7.42 14.86 -22.88
C ASP A 219 -7.46 15.34 -21.41
N THR A 220 -8.63 15.44 -20.81
CA THR A 220 -8.83 15.85 -19.41
C THR A 220 -8.22 14.84 -18.47
N TYR A 221 -8.40 13.54 -18.73
CA TYR A 221 -7.81 12.48 -17.92
C TYR A 221 -6.28 12.45 -18.09
N VAL A 222 -5.80 12.63 -19.31
CA VAL A 222 -4.35 12.70 -19.57
C VAL A 222 -3.73 13.88 -18.84
N GLU A 223 -4.37 15.05 -18.83
CA GLU A 223 -3.91 16.24 -18.09
C GLU A 223 -3.86 15.98 -16.57
N PHE A 224 -4.90 15.28 -16.05
CA PHE A 224 -4.95 14.92 -14.64
C PHE A 224 -3.76 14.03 -14.23
N LEU A 225 -3.30 13.13 -15.09
CA LEU A 225 -2.15 12.25 -14.83
C LEU A 225 -0.81 12.99 -14.78
N LYS A 226 -0.65 14.15 -15.44
CA LYS A 226 0.64 14.87 -15.51
C LYS A 226 1.25 15.28 -14.17
N GLY A 227 0.45 15.35 -13.11
CA GLY A 227 0.91 15.63 -11.74
C GLY A 227 1.19 14.38 -10.91
N GLY A 228 1.04 13.19 -11.50
CA GLY A 228 1.18 11.91 -10.81
C GLY A 228 2.62 11.60 -10.40
N ALA A 229 2.75 10.78 -9.38
CA ALA A 229 4.01 10.25 -8.89
C ALA A 229 4.38 8.95 -9.64
N SER A 230 5.68 8.64 -9.72
CA SER A 230 6.11 7.32 -10.15
C SER A 230 5.64 6.25 -9.15
N GLN A 231 5.60 4.99 -9.60
CA GLN A 231 5.29 3.85 -8.70
C GLN A 231 6.25 3.81 -7.50
N GLN A 232 7.51 4.18 -7.68
CA GLN A 232 8.57 4.08 -6.68
C GLN A 232 8.51 5.19 -5.62
N TYR A 233 7.87 6.31 -5.91
CA TYR A 233 7.83 7.46 -5.00
C TYR A 233 7.26 7.09 -3.63
N ALA A 234 6.20 6.28 -3.57
CA ALA A 234 5.64 5.80 -2.31
C ALA A 234 6.69 5.04 -1.48
N GLY A 235 7.51 4.21 -2.13
CA GLY A 235 8.59 3.48 -1.47
C GLY A 235 9.67 4.40 -0.90
N LEU A 236 10.08 5.42 -1.66
CA LEU A 236 11.06 6.43 -1.20
C LEU A 236 10.55 7.19 0.02
N VAL A 237 9.28 7.59 0.02
CA VAL A 237 8.66 8.30 1.16
C VAL A 237 8.54 7.39 2.38
N ILE A 238 8.07 6.14 2.20
CA ILE A 238 7.95 5.17 3.30
C ILE A 238 9.32 4.81 3.87
N ASP A 239 10.35 4.70 3.02
CA ASP A 239 11.70 4.45 3.51
C ASP A 239 12.19 5.60 4.40
N SER A 240 12.01 6.85 3.98
CA SER A 240 12.37 8.02 4.78
C SER A 240 11.60 8.08 6.10
N LEU A 241 10.29 7.80 6.06
CA LEU A 241 9.47 7.68 7.27
C LEU A 241 10.01 6.61 8.22
N SER A 242 10.37 5.43 7.70
CA SER A 242 10.88 4.32 8.50
C SER A 242 12.25 4.58 9.17
N GLN A 243 13.01 5.55 8.65
CA GLN A 243 14.29 6.00 9.20
C GLN A 243 14.14 7.16 10.19
N ASP A 244 13.00 7.80 10.23
CA ASP A 244 12.73 8.88 11.16
C ASP A 244 12.64 8.33 12.59
N SER A 245 13.47 8.83 13.49
CA SER A 245 13.51 8.37 14.90
C SER A 245 12.22 8.70 15.66
N ASP A 246 11.43 9.63 15.16
CA ASP A 246 10.16 10.08 15.74
C ASP A 246 8.96 9.74 14.85
N TYR A 247 9.04 8.65 14.09
CA TYR A 247 7.92 8.24 13.21
C TYR A 247 6.63 7.96 13.98
N MET A 248 6.72 7.65 15.28
CA MET A 248 5.56 7.44 16.15
C MET A 248 4.62 8.66 16.23
N ARG A 249 5.12 9.90 15.99
CA ARG A 249 4.26 11.10 15.92
C ARG A 249 3.21 11.05 14.82
N TYR A 250 3.37 10.16 13.86
CA TYR A 250 2.43 9.93 12.76
C TYR A 250 1.49 8.74 13.02
N SER A 251 1.68 7.98 14.09
CA SER A 251 0.78 6.86 14.41
C SER A 251 -0.66 7.34 14.59
N GLY A 252 -1.59 6.66 13.95
CA GLY A 252 -3.01 7.02 13.92
C GLY A 252 -3.38 8.13 12.92
N LYS A 253 -2.40 8.71 12.22
CA LYS A 253 -2.68 9.77 11.25
C LYS A 253 -2.93 9.22 9.85
N VAL A 254 -3.72 9.99 9.11
CA VAL A 254 -3.89 9.84 7.67
C VAL A 254 -3.04 10.92 7.00
N LEU A 255 -2.10 10.51 6.16
CA LEU A 255 -1.12 11.39 5.54
C LEU A 255 -1.27 11.37 4.01
N ILE A 256 -1.01 12.49 3.36
CA ILE A 256 -0.87 12.56 1.91
C ILE A 256 0.60 12.35 1.55
N MET A 257 0.86 11.36 0.71
CA MET A 257 2.21 10.92 0.35
C MET A 257 3.09 12.06 -0.18
N GLN A 258 2.54 12.92 -1.02
CA GLN A 258 3.26 14.03 -1.62
C GLN A 258 3.68 15.07 -0.58
N GLU A 259 2.81 15.37 0.38
CA GLU A 259 3.09 16.31 1.47
C GLU A 259 4.12 15.75 2.46
N LEU A 260 4.00 14.46 2.77
CA LEU A 260 4.99 13.77 3.61
C LEU A 260 6.35 13.73 2.91
N GLY A 261 6.38 13.40 1.61
CA GLY A 261 7.61 13.40 0.81
C GLY A 261 8.26 14.79 0.74
N GLU A 262 7.48 15.85 0.55
CA GLU A 262 7.97 17.23 0.59
C GLU A 262 8.60 17.57 1.96
N SER A 263 7.94 17.17 3.06
CA SER A 263 8.46 17.40 4.42
C SER A 263 9.81 16.72 4.69
N TYR A 264 10.09 15.62 3.99
CA TYR A 264 11.39 14.92 4.03
C TYR A 264 12.35 15.34 2.91
N GLY A 265 11.96 16.29 2.04
CA GLY A 265 12.77 16.71 0.90
C GLY A 265 12.94 15.63 -0.17
N ILE A 266 12.03 14.65 -0.25
CA ILE A 266 12.08 13.55 -1.20
C ILE A 266 11.58 14.00 -2.56
N LYS A 267 12.40 13.81 -3.57
CA LYS A 267 12.03 13.96 -4.97
C LYS A 267 11.76 12.62 -5.60
N ASP A 268 10.89 12.59 -6.60
CA ASP A 268 10.63 11.42 -7.41
C ASP A 268 11.85 11.05 -8.29
N ILE A 269 11.84 9.88 -8.89
CA ILE A 269 12.96 9.29 -9.66
C ILE A 269 13.54 10.20 -10.73
N GLU A 270 12.75 11.11 -11.32
CA GLU A 270 13.20 12.11 -12.30
C GLU A 270 13.52 13.48 -11.68
N GLY A 271 13.66 13.55 -10.36
CA GLY A 271 13.90 14.81 -9.66
C GLY A 271 12.68 15.73 -9.57
N LYS A 272 11.50 15.24 -9.94
CA LYS A 272 10.22 15.95 -9.87
C LYS A 272 9.67 15.97 -8.45
N ASN A 273 8.83 16.96 -8.15
CA ASN A 273 8.00 17.00 -6.95
C ASN A 273 6.57 16.64 -7.37
N PRO A 274 6.06 15.44 -7.04
CA PRO A 274 4.67 15.10 -7.34
C PRO A 274 3.71 16.03 -6.61
N ARG A 275 2.60 16.38 -7.25
CA ARG A 275 1.63 17.34 -6.73
C ARG A 275 0.72 16.71 -5.69
N SER A 276 0.47 17.42 -4.57
CA SER A 276 -0.65 17.08 -3.68
C SER A 276 -1.98 17.50 -4.30
N ASP A 277 -2.96 16.60 -4.25
CA ASP A 277 -4.31 16.85 -4.74
C ASP A 277 -5.27 17.33 -3.63
N ARG A 278 -4.74 17.76 -2.47
CA ARG A 278 -5.53 18.24 -1.33
C ARG A 278 -6.50 19.36 -1.71
N SER A 279 -6.06 20.30 -2.49
CA SER A 279 -6.89 21.46 -2.90
C SER A 279 -8.06 21.08 -3.82
N THR A 280 -7.92 19.98 -4.57
CA THR A 280 -8.89 19.54 -5.57
C THR A 280 -9.80 18.43 -5.04
N LEU A 281 -9.23 17.46 -4.33
CA LEU A 281 -9.91 16.26 -3.88
C LEU A 281 -10.20 16.24 -2.38
N GLY A 282 -9.75 17.25 -1.65
CA GLY A 282 -9.86 17.33 -0.18
C GLY A 282 -8.73 16.64 0.55
N GLY A 283 -8.56 17.00 1.82
CA GLY A 283 -7.56 16.41 2.71
C GLY A 283 -8.15 15.39 3.68
N PRO A 284 -7.29 14.65 4.39
CA PRO A 284 -7.70 13.80 5.51
C PRO A 284 -8.44 14.57 6.60
N VAL A 285 -9.23 13.86 7.38
CA VAL A 285 -9.87 14.35 8.61
C VAL A 285 -9.21 13.67 9.80
N ASP A 286 -9.10 14.39 10.90
CA ASP A 286 -8.62 13.82 12.15
C ASP A 286 -9.72 12.97 12.81
N PHE A 287 -9.32 11.90 13.48
CA PHE A 287 -10.21 11.06 14.29
C PHE A 287 -10.09 11.45 15.77
N GLU A 288 -11.19 11.29 16.51
CA GLU A 288 -11.22 11.55 17.92
C GLU A 288 -10.54 10.44 18.73
N SER A 289 -9.70 10.82 19.68
CA SER A 289 -8.91 9.88 20.51
C SER A 289 -9.71 9.26 21.67
N THR A 290 -10.98 9.62 21.85
CA THR A 290 -11.84 9.06 22.90
C THR A 290 -12.03 7.56 22.71
N LYS A 291 -11.65 6.76 23.73
CA LYS A 291 -11.82 5.31 23.73
C LYS A 291 -13.10 4.93 24.51
N VAL A 292 -13.96 4.14 23.89
CA VAL A 292 -15.17 3.55 24.52
C VAL A 292 -15.05 2.03 24.39
N TYR A 293 -15.09 1.31 25.50
CA TYR A 293 -14.95 -0.16 25.56
C TYR A 293 -16.29 -0.82 25.84
#